data_649d36268470127536348ae0ec2e733f
#
_entry.id   649d36268470127536348ae0ec2e733f
#
_cell.length_a   1.000
_cell.length_b   1.000
_cell.length_c   1.000
_cell.angle_alpha   90.00
_cell.angle_beta   90.00
_cell.angle_gamma   90.00
#
_symmetry.space_group_name_H-M   'P 1'
#
loop_
_entity.id
_entity.type
_entity.pdbx_description
1 polymer ?
#
loop_
_entity_poly.entity_id
_entity_poly.type
_entity_poly.pdbx_seq_one_letter_code
_entity_poly.pdbx_strand_id
1 'polypeptide(L)'
;MDKDYFTMRAYLYNVTSDSDVPFKLNDLANIWFCTSKNAKRKLHHYQAKGVLQYQPGLGRGNLSHIAFKEPLEKEVLLVLKKSLAEDSFSDILFLLQLPIPKNWFSNISTEIQQMFGLQLTENQQEVLRSIIRRKLTTLDPLQTSVSMESFILTQISDSLVKYDEIDKKVVSHIAHHWHVTEDYKEWTFYLRKSILFHHGRILDSEDVKFTLLRAMQPNTVPFWQLQDIKNIHCTNKFTVTITLNNADPFFIRYLCSPNLAILPRDVTFDEFKLIASGPFKMVERNDECLILEAFDTYFLKRPILDRVEFWTAENHHTLKTIPMQFTSVDYEENSAYVERRKTGVGVNFICFNGHKNGVAQHKAFREAMYHLLDAQITSQELFENYGTIASNYYPEKSIIPTKHPEKIATLLKKANYQGEKVIFGTTQHPTALQESKWICDRAAKFGIHLEEKLVSHDDASYSSVTEDDLDLMMMGEIPAADGELAYLDFLNNPNLLPQHLFSPEVIKEISTKSNEFKLEKDASKRDALQTKMDNWLTKNFHLIYLHHPEKSQSLHSMIRGVTENPFGYFDLSKVWIETLPTKTAKSNYK
;
A
#
# COMPACT_ATOMS: atom_id res chain seq x y z
N MET A 1 13.92 -7.16 25.23
CA MET A 1 12.77 -6.76 26.11
C MET A 1 11.76 -7.91 26.22
N ASP A 2 10.99 -8.01 27.31
CA ASP A 2 9.91 -9.03 27.50
C ASP A 2 8.57 -8.39 27.05
N LYS A 3 8.19 -8.62 25.78
CA LYS A 3 6.99 -8.03 25.18
C LYS A 3 5.70 -8.44 25.91
N ASP A 4 5.59 -9.69 26.37
CA ASP A 4 4.44 -10.17 27.12
C ASP A 4 4.24 -9.43 28.46
N TYR A 5 5.34 -9.13 29.15
CA TYR A 5 5.30 -8.36 30.39
C TYR A 5 4.75 -6.95 30.17
N PHE A 6 5.28 -6.23 29.18
CA PHE A 6 4.83 -4.88 28.90
C PHE A 6 3.41 -4.80 28.33
N THR A 7 2.97 -5.80 27.54
CA THR A 7 1.57 -5.92 27.09
C THR A 7 0.62 -6.02 28.29
N MET A 8 0.92 -6.91 29.24
CA MET A 8 0.15 -7.03 30.48
C MET A 8 0.14 -5.73 31.29
N ARG A 9 1.29 -5.11 31.47
CA ARG A 9 1.44 -3.85 32.21
C ARG A 9 0.57 -2.74 31.63
N ALA A 10 0.62 -2.57 30.32
CA ALA A 10 -0.15 -1.55 29.59
C ALA A 10 -1.66 -1.81 29.70
N TYR A 11 -2.09 -3.06 29.54
CA TYR A 11 -3.48 -3.43 29.73
C TYR A 11 -3.99 -3.11 31.14
N LEU A 12 -3.26 -3.54 32.17
CA LEU A 12 -3.64 -3.33 33.56
C LEU A 12 -3.58 -1.86 33.96
N TYR A 13 -2.67 -1.07 33.39
CA TYR A 13 -2.61 0.38 33.59
C TYR A 13 -3.88 1.09 33.11
N ASN A 14 -4.49 0.63 32.00
CA ASN A 14 -5.77 1.17 31.51
C ASN A 14 -6.98 0.77 32.36
N VAL A 15 -6.87 -0.31 33.14
CA VAL A 15 -7.93 -0.72 34.08
C VAL A 15 -7.89 0.13 35.35
N THR A 16 -6.71 0.37 35.90
CA THR A 16 -6.48 1.27 37.03
C THR A 16 -5.02 1.73 37.07
N SER A 17 -4.80 2.97 37.51
CA SER A 17 -3.45 3.52 37.73
C SER A 17 -2.84 3.12 39.06
N ASP A 18 -3.55 2.35 39.89
CA ASP A 18 -3.10 1.95 41.23
C ASP A 18 -1.97 0.93 41.17
N SER A 19 -1.17 0.89 42.23
CA SER A 19 -0.06 -0.05 42.35
C SER A 19 -0.50 -1.50 42.61
N ASP A 20 -1.72 -1.71 43.13
CA ASP A 20 -2.37 -3.00 43.35
C ASP A 20 -3.62 -3.12 42.47
N VAL A 21 -3.53 -3.95 41.44
CA VAL A 21 -4.51 -4.00 40.34
C VAL A 21 -5.33 -5.27 40.43
N PRO A 22 -6.67 -5.19 40.61
CA PRO A 22 -7.56 -6.32 40.50
C PRO A 22 -7.80 -6.68 39.01
N PHE A 23 -7.77 -7.99 38.70
CA PHE A 23 -7.99 -8.47 37.33
C PHE A 23 -8.61 -9.89 37.28
N LYS A 24 -9.17 -10.25 36.13
CA LYS A 24 -9.58 -11.64 35.84
C LYS A 24 -8.48 -12.35 35.07
N LEU A 25 -8.12 -13.55 35.54
CA LEU A 25 -7.06 -14.35 34.90
C LEU A 25 -7.35 -14.66 33.41
N ASN A 26 -8.64 -14.80 33.07
CA ASN A 26 -9.05 -15.05 31.68
C ASN A 26 -8.78 -13.85 30.77
N ASP A 27 -8.84 -12.62 31.28
CA ASP A 27 -8.55 -11.43 30.49
C ASP A 27 -7.07 -11.39 30.07
N LEU A 28 -6.17 -11.73 31.01
CA LEU A 28 -4.74 -11.88 30.69
C LEU A 28 -4.46 -13.07 29.76
N ALA A 29 -5.20 -14.17 29.90
CA ALA A 29 -5.08 -15.30 29.00
C ALA A 29 -5.47 -14.91 27.56
N ASN A 30 -6.50 -14.10 27.40
CA ASN A 30 -6.93 -13.57 26.10
C ASN A 30 -5.88 -12.64 25.48
N ILE A 31 -5.31 -11.70 26.26
CA ILE A 31 -4.28 -10.76 25.78
C ILE A 31 -3.01 -11.50 25.33
N TRP A 32 -2.64 -12.57 26.05
CA TRP A 32 -1.47 -13.38 25.72
C TRP A 32 -1.78 -14.53 24.76
N PHE A 33 -2.99 -14.59 24.20
CA PHE A 33 -3.44 -15.66 23.31
C PHE A 33 -3.09 -17.07 23.85
N CYS A 34 -3.33 -17.30 25.14
CA CYS A 34 -2.94 -18.52 25.80
C CYS A 34 -4.03 -19.04 26.76
N THR A 35 -3.83 -20.25 27.28
CA THR A 35 -4.74 -20.79 28.31
C THR A 35 -4.52 -20.14 29.68
N SER A 36 -5.56 -20.08 30.52
CA SER A 36 -5.47 -19.56 31.91
C SER A 36 -4.39 -20.26 32.74
N LYS A 37 -4.09 -21.54 32.45
CA LYS A 37 -2.99 -22.28 33.07
C LYS A 37 -1.62 -21.69 32.67
N ASN A 38 -1.44 -21.36 31.41
CA ASN A 38 -0.21 -20.73 30.92
C ASN A 38 -0.08 -19.30 31.43
N ALA A 39 -1.17 -18.52 31.44
CA ALA A 39 -1.18 -17.18 32.02
C ALA A 39 -0.74 -17.20 33.49
N LYS A 40 -1.26 -18.12 34.29
CA LYS A 40 -0.83 -18.31 35.68
C LYS A 40 0.66 -18.64 35.81
N ARG A 41 1.18 -19.52 34.91
CA ARG A 41 2.62 -19.85 34.87
C ARG A 41 3.49 -18.64 34.55
N LYS A 42 3.08 -17.79 33.62
CA LYS A 42 3.78 -16.53 33.30
C LYS A 42 3.79 -15.59 34.50
N LEU A 43 2.67 -15.41 35.20
CA LEU A 43 2.60 -14.57 36.41
C LEU A 43 3.56 -15.06 37.51
N HIS A 44 3.59 -16.39 37.80
CA HIS A 44 4.56 -16.92 38.75
C HIS A 44 6.02 -16.73 38.30
N HIS A 45 6.29 -16.80 37.00
CA HIS A 45 7.62 -16.49 36.47
C HIS A 45 8.03 -15.05 36.72
N TYR A 46 7.14 -14.07 36.48
CA TYR A 46 7.41 -12.65 36.76
C TYR A 46 7.52 -12.38 38.26
N GLN A 47 6.75 -13.06 39.10
CA GLN A 47 6.89 -13.00 40.54
C GLN A 47 8.26 -13.55 41.01
N ALA A 48 8.71 -14.68 40.44
CA ALA A 48 10.03 -15.22 40.72
C ALA A 48 11.18 -14.32 40.28
N LYS A 49 10.99 -13.57 39.16
CA LYS A 49 11.90 -12.49 38.73
C LYS A 49 11.85 -11.26 39.65
N GLY A 50 10.89 -11.22 40.57
CA GLY A 50 10.74 -10.14 41.53
C GLY A 50 10.26 -8.81 40.96
N VAL A 51 9.63 -8.78 39.77
CA VAL A 51 9.10 -7.57 39.13
C VAL A 51 7.66 -7.26 39.54
N LEU A 52 6.93 -8.25 40.06
CA LEU A 52 5.57 -8.10 40.58
C LEU A 52 5.32 -9.05 41.75
N GLN A 53 4.23 -8.81 42.50
CA GLN A 53 3.64 -9.71 43.46
C GLN A 53 2.27 -10.13 42.94
N TYR A 54 2.00 -11.46 42.87
CA TYR A 54 0.75 -12.01 42.36
C TYR A 54 -0.02 -12.71 43.49
N GLN A 55 -1.26 -12.31 43.71
CA GLN A 55 -2.19 -12.91 44.64
C GLN A 55 -3.37 -13.52 43.90
N PRO A 56 -3.50 -14.84 43.81
CA PRO A 56 -4.61 -15.48 43.14
C PRO A 56 -5.93 -15.27 43.90
N GLY A 57 -7.01 -14.99 43.16
CA GLY A 57 -8.36 -14.96 43.73
C GLY A 57 -8.78 -16.30 44.29
N LEU A 58 -9.38 -16.32 45.48
CA LEU A 58 -9.87 -17.51 46.17
C LEU A 58 -11.31 -17.80 45.74
N GLY A 59 -11.53 -18.89 44.97
CA GLY A 59 -12.84 -19.37 44.55
C GLY A 59 -13.32 -18.86 43.17
N ARG A 60 -14.48 -19.40 42.71
CA ARG A 60 -15.07 -19.01 41.41
C ARG A 60 -15.60 -17.58 41.45
N GLY A 61 -15.12 -16.73 40.56
CA GLY A 61 -15.60 -15.34 40.40
C GLY A 61 -14.80 -14.29 41.16
N ASN A 62 -13.86 -14.64 42.02
CA ASN A 62 -13.01 -13.67 42.73
C ASN A 62 -11.89 -13.16 41.82
N LEU A 63 -11.62 -11.84 41.93
CA LEU A 63 -10.52 -11.20 41.22
C LEU A 63 -9.17 -11.62 41.80
N SER A 64 -8.20 -11.81 40.94
CA SER A 64 -6.79 -11.89 41.30
C SER A 64 -6.21 -10.50 41.43
N HIS A 65 -5.13 -10.33 42.18
CA HIS A 65 -4.45 -9.05 42.38
C HIS A 65 -2.98 -9.11 41.94
N ILE A 66 -2.50 -8.03 41.37
CA ILE A 66 -1.08 -7.86 41.04
C ILE A 66 -0.62 -6.52 41.62
N ALA A 67 0.47 -6.55 42.40
CA ALA A 67 1.20 -5.38 42.82
C ALA A 67 2.54 -5.28 42.10
N PHE A 68 2.81 -4.12 41.49
CA PHE A 68 4.04 -3.86 40.76
C PHE A 68 5.06 -3.08 41.61
N LYS A 69 6.35 -3.36 41.43
CA LYS A 69 7.41 -2.70 42.19
C LYS A 69 7.70 -1.27 41.74
N GLU A 70 7.64 -1.06 40.43
CA GLU A 70 7.97 0.25 39.82
C GLU A 70 6.77 0.77 38.99
N PRO A 71 6.60 2.09 38.92
CA PRO A 71 5.62 2.68 37.99
C PRO A 71 5.89 2.27 36.55
N LEU A 72 4.84 2.02 35.76
CA LEU A 72 4.97 1.61 34.36
C LEU A 72 5.76 2.66 33.53
N GLU A 73 5.50 3.95 33.73
CA GLU A 73 6.21 5.03 33.04
C GLU A 73 7.72 4.91 33.20
N LYS A 74 8.19 4.70 34.44
CA LYS A 74 9.63 4.56 34.73
C LYS A 74 10.25 3.36 34.04
N GLU A 75 9.57 2.22 34.04
CA GLU A 75 10.04 1.00 33.36
C GLU A 75 10.08 1.17 31.84
N VAL A 76 9.03 1.75 31.25
CA VAL A 76 8.97 2.04 29.81
C VAL A 76 10.10 2.98 29.38
N LEU A 77 10.30 4.10 30.10
CA LEU A 77 11.36 5.06 29.79
C LEU A 77 12.77 4.48 29.95
N LEU A 78 12.97 3.61 30.94
CA LEU A 78 14.26 2.92 31.14
C LEU A 78 14.58 1.99 29.97
N VAL A 79 13.60 1.16 29.59
CA VAL A 79 13.77 0.23 28.45
C VAL A 79 13.93 1.00 27.15
N LEU A 80 13.15 2.06 26.95
CA LEU A 80 13.23 2.87 25.74
C LEU A 80 14.62 3.53 25.60
N LYS A 81 15.17 4.12 26.65
CA LYS A 81 16.54 4.68 26.63
C LYS A 81 17.60 3.63 26.33
N LYS A 82 17.43 2.42 26.89
CA LYS A 82 18.34 1.30 26.57
C LYS A 82 18.21 0.89 25.11
N SER A 83 16.99 0.74 24.61
CA SER A 83 16.74 0.35 23.21
C SER A 83 17.22 1.41 22.21
N LEU A 84 17.15 2.71 22.57
CA LEU A 84 17.74 3.79 21.78
C LEU A 84 19.26 3.67 21.69
N ALA A 85 19.93 3.37 22.81
CA ALA A 85 21.40 3.20 22.84
C ALA A 85 21.88 1.92 22.13
N GLU A 86 21.01 0.90 22.01
CA GLU A 86 21.32 -0.39 21.37
C GLU A 86 20.78 -0.47 19.91
N ASP A 87 20.20 0.62 19.36
CA ASP A 87 19.53 0.65 18.05
C ASP A 87 18.46 -0.46 17.87
N SER A 88 17.79 -0.83 18.98
CA SER A 88 16.77 -1.89 18.95
C SER A 88 15.41 -1.34 18.50
N PHE A 89 15.22 -1.20 17.19
CA PHE A 89 13.99 -0.62 16.59
C PHE A 89 12.72 -1.40 16.95
N SER A 90 12.78 -2.73 16.92
CA SER A 90 11.67 -3.60 17.30
C SER A 90 11.15 -3.31 18.71
N ASP A 91 12.04 -3.11 19.68
CA ASP A 91 11.66 -2.80 21.05
C ASP A 91 11.07 -1.39 21.17
N ILE A 92 11.67 -0.40 20.47
CA ILE A 92 11.18 0.98 20.46
C ILE A 92 9.77 1.05 19.89
N LEU A 93 9.56 0.48 18.71
CA LEU A 93 8.26 0.47 18.05
C LEU A 93 7.21 -0.25 18.87
N PHE A 94 7.55 -1.40 19.48
CA PHE A 94 6.66 -2.11 20.38
C PHE A 94 6.21 -1.24 21.56
N LEU A 95 7.13 -0.54 22.25
CA LEU A 95 6.79 0.34 23.37
C LEU A 95 5.90 1.51 22.94
N LEU A 96 6.18 2.07 21.76
CA LEU A 96 5.35 3.13 21.18
C LEU A 96 3.95 2.67 20.82
N GLN A 97 3.73 1.38 20.52
CA GLN A 97 2.43 0.81 20.18
C GLN A 97 1.57 0.47 21.41
N LEU A 98 2.15 0.40 22.59
CA LEU A 98 1.40 0.09 23.80
C LEU A 98 0.29 1.13 24.05
N PRO A 99 -0.88 0.72 24.54
CA PRO A 99 -1.99 1.61 24.90
C PRO A 99 -1.70 2.34 26.24
N ILE A 100 -0.68 3.20 26.25
CA ILE A 100 -0.20 3.97 27.39
C ILE A 100 -0.17 5.47 27.06
N PRO A 101 -0.10 6.38 28.06
CA PRO A 101 -0.08 7.82 27.84
C PRO A 101 1.09 8.27 26.96
N LYS A 102 0.79 8.91 25.83
CA LYS A 102 1.79 9.28 24.82
C LYS A 102 2.70 10.46 25.26
N ASN A 103 2.25 11.26 26.20
CA ASN A 103 3.05 12.34 26.80
C ASN A 103 4.31 11.83 27.52
N TRP A 104 4.39 10.54 27.89
CA TRP A 104 5.61 9.96 28.47
C TRP A 104 6.81 10.03 27.51
N PHE A 105 6.54 10.03 26.21
CA PHE A 105 7.58 10.04 25.17
C PHE A 105 7.99 11.45 24.74
N SER A 106 7.38 12.53 25.30
CA SER A 106 7.62 13.91 24.84
C SER A 106 9.08 14.33 24.94
N ASN A 107 9.79 13.90 26.00
CA ASN A 107 11.18 14.30 26.27
C ASN A 107 12.22 13.55 25.42
N ILE A 108 11.81 12.48 24.73
CA ILE A 108 12.69 11.64 23.89
C ILE A 108 12.12 11.46 22.47
N SER A 109 11.12 12.26 22.13
CA SER A 109 10.49 12.21 20.80
C SER A 109 11.46 12.63 19.70
N THR A 110 12.35 13.55 19.98
CA THR A 110 13.38 14.04 19.04
C THR A 110 14.39 12.93 18.74
N GLU A 111 14.91 12.24 19.78
CA GLU A 111 15.84 11.14 19.63
C GLU A 111 15.20 9.99 18.81
N ILE A 112 13.93 9.66 19.09
CA ILE A 112 13.20 8.65 18.31
C ILE A 112 13.06 9.11 16.84
N GLN A 113 12.71 10.37 16.60
CA GLN A 113 12.59 10.91 15.25
C GLN A 113 13.92 10.87 14.49
N GLN A 114 15.03 11.15 15.17
CA GLN A 114 16.38 11.13 14.59
C GLN A 114 16.84 9.73 14.17
N MET A 115 16.26 8.66 14.71
CA MET A 115 16.59 7.29 14.29
C MET A 115 16.02 6.91 12.92
N PHE A 116 15.02 7.65 12.43
CA PHE A 116 14.40 7.42 11.13
C PHE A 116 14.92 8.41 10.10
N GLY A 117 14.68 8.09 8.83
CA GLY A 117 15.19 8.85 7.71
C GLY A 117 16.51 8.29 7.19
N LEU A 118 17.29 9.13 6.55
CA LEU A 118 18.56 8.73 5.95
C LEU A 118 19.69 8.88 6.97
N GLN A 119 20.38 7.79 7.25
CA GLN A 119 21.44 7.68 8.24
C GLN A 119 22.77 7.36 7.54
N LEU A 120 23.84 7.96 8.01
CA LEU A 120 25.20 7.54 7.70
C LEU A 120 25.73 6.74 8.90
N THR A 121 25.99 5.46 8.70
CA THR A 121 26.55 4.60 9.76
C THR A 121 28.03 4.90 10.02
N GLU A 122 28.57 4.43 11.13
CA GLU A 122 30.02 4.54 11.45
C GLU A 122 30.88 3.96 10.33
N ASN A 123 30.40 2.95 9.61
CA ASN A 123 31.07 2.36 8.46
C ASN A 123 30.82 3.12 7.14
N GLN A 124 30.30 4.33 7.19
CA GLN A 124 29.95 5.18 6.03
C GLN A 124 28.91 4.56 5.08
N GLN A 125 28.05 3.68 5.57
CA GLN A 125 26.93 3.15 4.79
C GLN A 125 25.74 4.10 4.84
N GLU A 126 25.13 4.35 3.69
CA GLU A 126 23.90 5.12 3.57
C GLU A 126 22.69 4.21 3.81
N VAL A 127 22.01 4.40 4.95
CA VAL A 127 20.85 3.60 5.35
C VAL A 127 19.61 4.48 5.42
N LEU A 128 18.57 4.11 4.67
CA LEU A 128 17.26 4.74 4.75
C LEU A 128 16.33 3.93 5.65
N ARG A 129 15.82 4.55 6.72
CA ARG A 129 14.84 3.96 7.62
C ARG A 129 13.50 4.65 7.50
N SER A 130 12.45 3.89 7.22
CA SER A 130 11.09 4.40 7.05
C SER A 130 10.09 3.61 7.89
N ILE A 131 8.97 4.25 8.26
CA ILE A 131 7.87 3.61 8.97
C ILE A 131 6.73 3.33 7.99
N ILE A 132 6.24 2.09 8.03
CA ILE A 132 4.99 1.68 7.38
C ILE A 132 3.91 1.59 8.45
N ARG A 133 2.74 2.19 8.22
CA ARG A 133 1.65 2.28 9.20
C ARG A 133 0.72 1.05 9.23
N ARG A 134 0.99 0.05 8.43
CA ARG A 134 0.28 -1.22 8.37
C ARG A 134 1.25 -2.34 8.04
N LYS A 135 0.88 -3.57 8.30
CA LYS A 135 1.63 -4.71 7.79
C LYS A 135 1.61 -4.73 6.26
N LEU A 136 2.70 -5.20 5.68
CA LEU A 136 2.71 -5.53 4.26
C LEU A 136 1.82 -6.75 4.02
N THR A 137 0.97 -6.68 3.01
CA THR A 137 0.10 -7.81 2.62
C THR A 137 0.94 -8.91 1.99
N THR A 138 1.06 -8.95 0.67
CA THR A 138 1.89 -9.95 -0.02
C THR A 138 2.91 -9.29 -0.94
N LEU A 139 4.10 -9.88 -1.04
CA LEU A 139 5.09 -9.56 -2.07
C LEU A 139 5.16 -10.66 -3.15
N ASP A 140 4.14 -11.53 -3.25
CA ASP A 140 3.98 -12.35 -4.45
C ASP A 140 3.52 -11.45 -5.62
N PRO A 141 4.33 -11.29 -6.69
CA PRO A 141 3.94 -10.48 -7.84
C PRO A 141 2.58 -10.88 -8.41
N LEU A 142 2.22 -12.15 -8.33
CA LEU A 142 0.97 -12.67 -8.90
C LEU A 142 -0.28 -12.33 -8.08
N GLN A 143 -0.12 -11.86 -6.84
CA GLN A 143 -1.22 -11.53 -5.93
C GLN A 143 -1.22 -10.05 -5.52
N THR A 144 -0.14 -9.32 -5.79
CA THR A 144 0.03 -7.94 -5.36
C THR A 144 -0.86 -7.00 -6.18
N SER A 145 -1.76 -6.28 -5.49
CA SER A 145 -2.62 -5.23 -6.07
C SER A 145 -2.54 -3.91 -5.30
N VAL A 146 -1.69 -3.83 -4.27
CA VAL A 146 -1.56 -2.66 -3.41
C VAL A 146 -0.32 -1.86 -3.80
N SER A 147 -0.45 -0.54 -3.90
CA SER A 147 0.58 0.36 -4.43
C SER A 147 1.92 0.32 -3.69
N MET A 148 1.92 0.16 -2.36
CA MET A 148 3.16 0.08 -1.57
C MET A 148 3.92 -1.21 -1.86
N GLU A 149 3.24 -2.34 -1.91
CA GLU A 149 3.83 -3.63 -2.24
C GLU A 149 4.32 -3.67 -3.70
N SER A 150 3.54 -3.11 -4.62
CA SER A 150 3.95 -2.95 -6.02
C SER A 150 5.20 -2.07 -6.15
N PHE A 151 5.27 -0.98 -5.37
CA PHE A 151 6.48 -0.16 -5.29
C PHE A 151 7.69 -0.97 -4.78
N ILE A 152 7.54 -1.71 -3.69
CA ILE A 152 8.60 -2.56 -3.12
C ILE A 152 9.07 -3.59 -4.16
N LEU A 153 8.13 -4.23 -4.88
CA LEU A 153 8.48 -5.16 -5.96
C LEU A 153 9.35 -4.51 -7.02
N THR A 154 9.10 -3.25 -7.41
CA THR A 154 9.96 -2.55 -8.38
C THR A 154 11.38 -2.27 -7.88
N GLN A 155 11.61 -2.35 -6.56
CA GLN A 155 12.95 -2.20 -5.97
C GLN A 155 13.70 -3.55 -5.88
N ILE A 156 12.97 -4.67 -5.79
CA ILE A 156 13.55 -6.00 -5.59
C ILE A 156 13.65 -6.76 -6.92
N SER A 157 12.80 -6.44 -7.89
CA SER A 157 12.63 -7.24 -9.11
C SER A 157 12.52 -6.38 -10.37
N ASP A 158 12.75 -7.00 -11.51
CA ASP A 158 12.66 -6.36 -12.82
C ASP A 158 11.71 -7.10 -13.75
N SER A 159 10.95 -6.32 -14.52
CA SER A 159 10.10 -6.78 -15.62
C SER A 159 10.91 -6.95 -16.92
N LEU A 160 10.32 -7.64 -17.90
CA LEU A 160 11.00 -7.93 -19.18
C LEU A 160 11.36 -6.64 -19.93
N VAL A 161 10.48 -5.67 -19.95
CA VAL A 161 10.64 -4.32 -20.51
C VAL A 161 10.10 -3.31 -19.51
N LYS A 162 10.41 -2.01 -19.66
CA LYS A 162 9.89 -0.94 -18.81
C LYS A 162 9.10 0.08 -19.62
N TYR A 163 8.17 0.78 -18.96
CA TYR A 163 7.47 1.91 -19.52
C TYR A 163 8.13 3.21 -19.07
N ASP A 164 8.45 4.06 -20.05
CA ASP A 164 8.96 5.41 -19.83
C ASP A 164 7.77 6.39 -19.80
N GLU A 165 7.54 7.00 -18.63
CA GLU A 165 6.41 7.92 -18.42
C GLU A 165 6.59 9.25 -19.14
N ILE A 166 7.84 9.70 -19.33
CA ILE A 166 8.15 10.97 -19.97
C ILE A 166 7.90 10.86 -21.47
N ASP A 167 8.49 9.83 -22.08
CA ASP A 167 8.38 9.58 -23.50
C ASP A 167 7.11 8.80 -23.88
N LYS A 168 6.34 8.33 -22.89
CA LYS A 168 5.10 7.53 -23.05
C LYS A 168 5.29 6.32 -23.97
N LYS A 169 6.39 5.60 -23.82
CA LYS A 169 6.75 4.45 -24.65
C LYS A 169 7.39 3.33 -23.84
N VAL A 170 7.32 2.11 -24.38
CA VAL A 170 8.07 0.97 -23.85
C VAL A 170 9.55 1.11 -24.20
N VAL A 171 10.42 0.87 -23.21
CA VAL A 171 11.88 0.94 -23.34
C VAL A 171 12.53 -0.38 -22.94
N SER A 172 13.75 -0.59 -23.41
CA SER A 172 14.54 -1.80 -23.11
C SER A 172 14.88 -1.91 -21.63
N HIS A 173 14.79 -3.13 -21.09
CA HIS A 173 15.19 -3.45 -19.72
C HIS A 173 15.89 -4.80 -19.65
N ILE A 174 15.29 -5.89 -19.12
CA ILE A 174 15.85 -7.25 -19.23
C ILE A 174 16.01 -7.62 -20.71
N ALA A 175 14.95 -7.41 -21.51
CA ALA A 175 15.08 -7.46 -22.96
C ALA A 175 15.70 -6.14 -23.47
N HIS A 176 16.84 -6.26 -24.17
CA HIS A 176 17.49 -5.10 -24.78
C HIS A 176 16.90 -4.72 -26.14
N HIS A 177 16.22 -5.66 -26.78
CA HIS A 177 15.57 -5.49 -28.08
C HIS A 177 14.41 -6.48 -28.23
N TRP A 178 13.45 -6.16 -29.08
CA TRP A 178 12.36 -7.07 -29.47
C TRP A 178 11.97 -6.85 -30.92
N HIS A 179 11.36 -7.88 -31.49
CA HIS A 179 10.74 -7.87 -32.82
C HIS A 179 9.29 -8.34 -32.69
N VAL A 180 8.39 -7.76 -33.48
CA VAL A 180 6.99 -8.16 -33.56
C VAL A 180 6.60 -8.33 -35.02
N THR A 181 5.79 -9.34 -35.33
CA THR A 181 5.22 -9.55 -36.66
C THR A 181 4.20 -8.45 -37.00
N GLU A 182 3.95 -8.21 -38.29
CA GLU A 182 3.05 -7.16 -38.76
C GLU A 182 1.60 -7.34 -38.25
N ASP A 183 1.21 -8.60 -38.00
CA ASP A 183 -0.11 -8.98 -37.45
C ASP A 183 -0.16 -8.92 -35.92
N TYR A 184 0.92 -8.54 -35.24
CA TYR A 184 1.03 -8.45 -33.76
C TYR A 184 0.68 -9.75 -33.01
N LYS A 185 0.94 -10.90 -33.66
CA LYS A 185 0.71 -12.22 -33.04
C LYS A 185 1.95 -12.91 -32.54
N GLU A 186 3.13 -12.51 -33.01
CA GLU A 186 4.37 -13.09 -32.56
C GLU A 186 5.36 -12.01 -32.11
N TRP A 187 5.83 -12.16 -30.86
CA TRP A 187 6.74 -11.25 -30.18
C TRP A 187 8.00 -11.98 -29.79
N THR A 188 9.14 -11.61 -30.36
CA THR A 188 10.45 -12.18 -30.05
C THR A 188 11.28 -11.19 -29.25
N PHE A 189 11.74 -11.58 -28.07
CA PHE A 189 12.53 -10.76 -27.15
C PHE A 189 13.96 -11.28 -27.08
N TYR A 190 14.92 -10.35 -27.12
CA TYR A 190 16.35 -10.61 -27.00
C TYR A 190 16.84 -10.10 -25.65
N LEU A 191 17.26 -11.04 -24.78
CA LEU A 191 17.63 -10.74 -23.40
C LEU A 191 19.07 -10.23 -23.30
N ARG A 192 19.32 -9.33 -22.35
CA ARG A 192 20.72 -8.97 -21.97
C ARG A 192 21.42 -10.20 -21.42
N LYS A 193 22.68 -10.31 -21.72
CA LYS A 193 23.55 -11.36 -21.15
C LYS A 193 24.07 -10.92 -19.78
N SER A 194 24.35 -11.89 -18.92
CA SER A 194 24.96 -11.67 -17.60
C SER A 194 24.14 -10.89 -16.59
N ILE A 195 22.80 -10.83 -16.74
CA ILE A 195 21.92 -10.39 -15.66
C ILE A 195 21.95 -11.46 -14.57
N LEU A 196 22.28 -11.07 -13.34
CA LEU A 196 22.28 -11.96 -12.20
C LEU A 196 21.01 -11.82 -11.38
N PHE A 197 20.48 -12.93 -10.93
CA PHE A 197 19.58 -12.96 -9.78
C PHE A 197 20.35 -12.75 -8.47
N HIS A 198 19.67 -12.36 -7.40
CA HIS A 198 20.29 -12.07 -6.10
C HIS A 198 21.11 -13.25 -5.52
N HIS A 199 20.82 -14.49 -5.92
CA HIS A 199 21.58 -15.69 -5.53
C HIS A 199 22.73 -16.04 -6.47
N GLY A 200 23.03 -15.18 -7.46
CA GLY A 200 24.20 -15.27 -8.33
C GLY A 200 24.03 -16.07 -9.61
N ARG A 201 22.87 -16.70 -9.88
CA ARG A 201 22.60 -17.38 -11.15
C ARG A 201 22.26 -16.37 -12.26
N ILE A 202 22.71 -16.64 -13.47
CA ILE A 202 22.38 -15.83 -14.65
C ILE A 202 20.93 -16.09 -15.07
N LEU A 203 20.18 -15.01 -15.31
CA LEU A 203 18.85 -15.02 -15.88
C LEU A 203 18.90 -15.45 -17.36
N ASP A 204 17.99 -16.35 -17.75
CA ASP A 204 17.88 -16.80 -19.13
C ASP A 204 16.40 -16.86 -19.60
N SER A 205 16.18 -17.26 -20.86
CA SER A 205 14.85 -17.29 -21.49
C SER A 205 13.88 -18.26 -20.81
N GLU A 206 14.37 -19.33 -20.18
CA GLU A 206 13.52 -20.28 -19.46
C GLU A 206 12.94 -19.67 -18.16
N ASP A 207 13.62 -18.68 -17.56
CA ASP A 207 13.06 -17.93 -16.42
C ASP A 207 11.90 -17.04 -16.85
N VAL A 208 12.01 -16.41 -18.02
CA VAL A 208 10.91 -15.64 -18.61
C VAL A 208 9.72 -16.55 -18.87
N LYS A 209 9.93 -17.70 -19.50
CA LYS A 209 8.89 -18.69 -19.74
C LYS A 209 8.27 -19.20 -18.45
N PHE A 210 9.07 -19.54 -17.45
CA PHE A 210 8.61 -19.97 -16.12
C PHE A 210 7.69 -18.92 -15.47
N THR A 211 8.12 -17.66 -15.47
CA THR A 211 7.34 -16.54 -14.90
C THR A 211 6.00 -16.39 -15.60
N LEU A 212 5.97 -16.37 -16.93
CA LEU A 212 4.74 -16.20 -17.69
C LEU A 212 3.79 -17.40 -17.50
N LEU A 213 4.30 -18.63 -17.49
CA LEU A 213 3.48 -19.83 -17.24
C LEU A 213 2.89 -19.84 -15.82
N ARG A 214 3.65 -19.34 -14.83
CA ARG A 214 3.14 -19.14 -13.46
C ARG A 214 2.03 -18.09 -13.42
N ALA A 215 2.19 -17.00 -14.17
CA ALA A 215 1.23 -15.90 -14.25
C ALA A 215 -0.04 -16.23 -15.03
N MET A 216 -0.01 -17.22 -15.92
CA MET A 216 -1.17 -17.70 -16.68
C MET A 216 -2.09 -18.64 -15.88
N GLN A 217 -1.81 -18.84 -14.57
CA GLN A 217 -2.71 -19.62 -13.72
C GLN A 217 -3.97 -18.80 -13.38
N PRO A 218 -5.15 -19.42 -13.33
CA PRO A 218 -6.36 -18.75 -12.86
C PRO A 218 -6.18 -18.12 -11.47
N ASN A 219 -6.86 -17.01 -11.21
CA ASN A 219 -6.85 -16.26 -9.95
C ASN A 219 -5.52 -15.53 -9.65
N THR A 220 -4.67 -15.32 -10.65
CA THR A 220 -3.54 -14.39 -10.53
C THR A 220 -3.92 -13.02 -11.08
N VAL A 221 -3.35 -11.96 -10.51
CA VAL A 221 -3.59 -10.57 -10.96
C VAL A 221 -3.34 -10.38 -12.45
N PRO A 222 -2.21 -10.85 -13.03
CA PRO A 222 -1.93 -10.64 -14.45
C PRO A 222 -2.63 -11.63 -15.39
N PHE A 223 -3.46 -12.55 -14.90
CA PHE A 223 -4.12 -13.57 -15.72
C PHE A 223 -4.87 -12.97 -16.93
N TRP A 224 -5.64 -11.91 -16.72
CA TRP A 224 -6.41 -11.24 -17.76
C TRP A 224 -5.54 -10.65 -18.89
N GLN A 225 -4.27 -10.32 -18.60
CA GLN A 225 -3.30 -9.77 -19.55
C GLN A 225 -2.71 -10.85 -20.48
N LEU A 226 -2.69 -12.11 -20.01
CA LEU A 226 -1.96 -13.21 -20.64
C LEU A 226 -2.85 -14.26 -21.29
N GLN A 227 -4.17 -14.09 -21.26
CA GLN A 227 -5.16 -15.07 -21.77
C GLN A 227 -4.98 -15.42 -23.26
N ASP A 228 -4.46 -14.49 -24.05
CA ASP A 228 -4.23 -14.67 -25.48
C ASP A 228 -2.90 -15.37 -25.80
N ILE A 229 -2.05 -15.67 -24.82
CA ILE A 229 -0.82 -16.42 -25.07
C ILE A 229 -1.16 -17.85 -25.50
N LYS A 230 -0.70 -18.20 -26.72
CA LYS A 230 -0.84 -19.54 -27.31
C LYS A 230 0.37 -20.41 -26.98
N ASN A 231 1.56 -19.84 -27.09
CA ASN A 231 2.81 -20.58 -26.90
C ASN A 231 3.95 -19.66 -26.47
N ILE A 232 4.90 -20.21 -25.69
CA ILE A 232 6.14 -19.54 -25.28
C ILE A 232 7.29 -20.49 -25.63
N HIS A 233 8.14 -20.07 -26.56
CA HIS A 233 9.25 -20.86 -27.09
C HIS A 233 10.58 -20.19 -26.79
N CYS A 234 11.49 -20.91 -26.11
CA CYS A 234 12.86 -20.47 -25.87
C CYS A 234 13.76 -21.00 -26.99
N THR A 235 14.09 -20.14 -27.95
CA THR A 235 14.95 -20.50 -29.10
C THR A 235 16.38 -20.79 -28.65
N ASN A 236 16.87 -20.02 -27.68
CA ASN A 236 18.17 -20.21 -27.03
C ASN A 236 18.15 -19.52 -25.65
N LYS A 237 19.27 -19.56 -24.90
CA LYS A 237 19.36 -19.00 -23.55
C LYS A 237 18.92 -17.53 -23.42
N PHE A 238 18.98 -16.76 -24.50
CA PHE A 238 18.74 -15.31 -24.47
C PHE A 238 17.71 -14.85 -25.50
N THR A 239 16.91 -15.76 -26.02
CA THR A 239 15.84 -15.43 -26.98
C THR A 239 14.58 -16.20 -26.63
N VAL A 240 13.50 -15.47 -26.39
CA VAL A 240 12.18 -16.04 -26.14
C VAL A 240 11.17 -15.45 -27.12
N THR A 241 10.37 -16.33 -27.71
CA THR A 241 9.28 -15.96 -28.63
C THR A 241 7.93 -16.30 -27.99
N ILE A 242 7.02 -15.34 -27.96
CA ILE A 242 5.67 -15.46 -27.42
C ILE A 242 4.71 -15.35 -28.60
N THR A 243 3.88 -16.37 -28.80
CA THR A 243 2.86 -16.41 -29.86
C THR A 243 1.49 -16.22 -29.20
N LEU A 244 0.66 -15.34 -29.76
CA LEU A 244 -0.69 -15.03 -29.31
C LEU A 244 -1.74 -15.72 -30.21
N ASN A 245 -2.90 -16.01 -29.65
CA ASN A 245 -4.07 -16.48 -30.41
C ASN A 245 -4.65 -15.35 -31.28
N ASN A 246 -4.76 -14.15 -30.73
CA ASN A 246 -5.28 -12.96 -31.38
C ASN A 246 -4.21 -11.88 -31.48
N ALA A 247 -4.38 -10.98 -32.45
CA ALA A 247 -3.52 -9.80 -32.57
C ALA A 247 -3.67 -8.92 -31.33
N ASP A 248 -2.55 -8.53 -30.71
CA ASP A 248 -2.57 -7.58 -29.60
C ASP A 248 -1.39 -6.59 -29.71
N PRO A 249 -1.59 -5.42 -30.32
CA PRO A 249 -0.58 -4.35 -30.36
C PRO A 249 -0.20 -3.82 -28.96
N PHE A 250 -1.06 -4.01 -27.97
CA PHE A 250 -0.86 -3.53 -26.61
C PHE A 250 -0.06 -4.50 -25.75
N PHE A 251 0.12 -5.77 -26.19
CA PHE A 251 0.71 -6.86 -25.42
C PHE A 251 2.05 -6.53 -24.74
N ILE A 252 2.94 -5.83 -25.44
CA ILE A 252 4.26 -5.47 -24.87
C ILE A 252 4.15 -4.63 -23.59
N ARG A 253 3.08 -3.87 -23.43
CA ARG A 253 2.87 -3.00 -22.27
C ARG A 253 2.56 -3.81 -21.01
N TYR A 254 1.90 -4.97 -21.14
CA TYR A 254 1.68 -5.89 -20.01
C TYR A 254 3.00 -6.34 -19.40
N LEU A 255 4.01 -6.57 -20.25
CA LEU A 255 5.34 -7.04 -19.85
C LEU A 255 6.17 -5.96 -19.12
N CYS A 256 5.64 -4.75 -18.94
CA CYS A 256 6.19 -3.70 -18.08
C CYS A 256 5.70 -3.81 -16.62
N SER A 257 4.65 -4.59 -16.36
CA SER A 257 4.02 -4.70 -15.05
C SER A 257 4.97 -5.31 -14.01
N PRO A 258 5.04 -4.79 -12.78
CA PRO A 258 5.75 -5.45 -11.67
C PRO A 258 5.14 -6.80 -11.31
N ASN A 259 3.88 -7.05 -11.64
CA ASN A 259 3.22 -8.35 -11.48
C ASN A 259 3.78 -9.43 -12.41
N LEU A 260 4.51 -9.03 -13.48
CA LEU A 260 5.22 -9.90 -14.41
C LEU A 260 6.75 -9.81 -14.24
N ALA A 261 7.21 -9.42 -13.05
CA ALA A 261 8.64 -9.44 -12.71
C ALA A 261 9.24 -10.82 -12.88
N ILE A 262 10.40 -10.90 -13.54
CA ILE A 262 11.04 -12.18 -13.88
C ILE A 262 11.65 -12.82 -12.64
N LEU A 263 11.23 -14.04 -12.33
CA LEU A 263 11.65 -14.81 -11.17
C LEU A 263 12.50 -16.02 -11.56
N PRO A 264 13.45 -16.45 -10.69
CA PRO A 264 14.28 -17.61 -10.95
C PRO A 264 13.47 -18.91 -10.85
N ARG A 265 13.60 -19.79 -11.87
CA ARG A 265 12.90 -21.08 -11.91
C ARG A 265 13.51 -22.16 -11.01
N ASP A 266 14.77 -21.98 -10.58
CA ASP A 266 15.55 -22.94 -9.79
C ASP A 266 15.39 -22.76 -8.27
N VAL A 267 14.62 -21.76 -7.85
CA VAL A 267 14.33 -21.50 -6.44
C VAL A 267 12.82 -21.63 -6.21
N THR A 268 12.43 -22.35 -5.15
CA THR A 268 11.03 -22.35 -4.70
C THR A 268 10.65 -20.94 -4.27
N PHE A 269 9.53 -20.43 -4.79
CA PHE A 269 9.07 -19.10 -4.45
C PHE A 269 8.73 -19.00 -2.96
N ASP A 270 9.29 -17.99 -2.30
CA ASP A 270 9.02 -17.64 -0.92
C ASP A 270 8.97 -16.11 -0.82
N GLU A 271 7.80 -15.55 -0.54
CA GLU A 271 7.64 -14.10 -0.44
C GLU A 271 8.36 -13.47 0.75
N PHE A 272 8.72 -14.27 1.78
CA PHE A 272 9.51 -13.83 2.92
C PHE A 272 11.03 -13.88 2.67
N LYS A 273 11.44 -14.50 1.55
CA LYS A 273 12.83 -14.62 1.08
C LYS A 273 12.91 -14.43 -0.42
N LEU A 274 12.24 -13.37 -0.92
CA LEU A 274 12.11 -13.12 -2.34
C LEU A 274 13.47 -12.93 -3.02
N ILE A 275 13.75 -13.80 -3.98
CA ILE A 275 14.94 -13.75 -4.83
C ILE A 275 14.48 -13.29 -6.22
N ALA A 276 15.09 -12.21 -6.72
CA ALA A 276 14.83 -11.65 -8.04
C ALA A 276 16.09 -10.99 -8.61
N SER A 277 15.96 -10.03 -9.54
CA SER A 277 17.09 -9.40 -10.24
C SER A 277 17.23 -7.90 -10.01
N GLY A 278 16.39 -7.31 -9.18
CA GLY A 278 16.30 -5.86 -9.00
C GLY A 278 17.48 -5.21 -8.29
N PRO A 279 17.46 -3.87 -8.17
CA PRO A 279 18.56 -3.09 -7.59
C PRO A 279 18.81 -3.35 -6.11
N PHE A 280 17.81 -3.85 -5.38
CA PHE A 280 17.96 -4.25 -3.97
C PHE A 280 17.60 -5.72 -3.79
N LYS A 281 18.31 -6.40 -2.90
CA LYS A 281 18.01 -7.77 -2.45
C LYS A 281 17.32 -7.73 -1.10
N MET A 282 16.32 -8.59 -0.89
CA MET A 282 15.68 -8.78 0.40
C MET A 282 16.61 -9.53 1.34
N VAL A 283 16.86 -8.96 2.52
CA VAL A 283 17.68 -9.57 3.59
C VAL A 283 16.80 -10.17 4.65
N GLU A 284 15.75 -9.45 5.02
CA GLU A 284 14.82 -9.85 6.08
C GLU A 284 13.42 -9.34 5.75
N ARG A 285 12.41 -10.18 5.99
CA ARG A 285 11.00 -9.81 6.03
C ARG A 285 10.30 -10.61 7.12
N ASN A 286 9.61 -9.89 7.99
CA ASN A 286 8.74 -10.45 9.02
C ASN A 286 7.60 -9.46 9.30
N ASP A 287 6.78 -9.71 10.33
CA ASP A 287 5.67 -8.83 10.71
C ASP A 287 6.10 -7.44 11.20
N GLU A 288 7.35 -7.28 11.64
CA GLU A 288 7.89 -6.05 12.22
C GLU A 288 8.67 -5.22 11.20
N CYS A 289 9.34 -5.85 10.22
CA CYS A 289 10.18 -5.14 9.27
C CYS A 289 10.35 -5.82 7.91
N LEU A 290 10.74 -5.00 6.93
CA LEU A 290 11.33 -5.42 5.66
C LEU A 290 12.68 -4.70 5.50
N ILE A 291 13.75 -5.47 5.30
CA ILE A 291 15.10 -4.95 5.14
C ILE A 291 15.65 -5.32 3.77
N LEU A 292 16.09 -4.31 3.06
CA LEU A 292 16.66 -4.43 1.72
C LEU A 292 18.12 -3.95 1.74
N GLU A 293 18.99 -4.60 1.00
CA GLU A 293 20.38 -4.17 0.75
C GLU A 293 20.64 -3.97 -0.73
N ALA A 294 21.48 -3.01 -1.08
CA ALA A 294 21.89 -2.78 -2.45
C ALA A 294 22.48 -4.04 -3.07
N PHE A 295 22.12 -4.31 -4.32
CA PHE A 295 22.68 -5.40 -5.09
C PHE A 295 23.89 -4.90 -5.89
N ASP A 296 25.09 -5.17 -5.39
CA ASP A 296 26.35 -4.61 -5.91
C ASP A 296 26.60 -4.95 -7.39
N THR A 297 26.11 -6.12 -7.84
CA THR A 297 26.23 -6.58 -9.23
C THR A 297 24.98 -6.35 -10.06
N TYR A 298 24.14 -5.39 -9.68
CA TYR A 298 22.97 -5.04 -10.45
C TYR A 298 23.36 -4.65 -11.90
N PHE A 299 22.63 -5.17 -12.87
CA PHE A 299 23.02 -5.09 -14.29
C PHE A 299 22.91 -3.67 -14.92
N LEU A 300 22.28 -2.73 -14.22
CA LEU A 300 22.30 -1.31 -14.56
C LEU A 300 23.21 -0.56 -13.57
N LYS A 301 22.71 0.52 -12.96
CA LYS A 301 23.48 1.27 -11.96
C LYS A 301 23.17 0.74 -10.56
N ARG A 302 24.21 0.37 -9.81
CA ARG A 302 24.06 0.07 -8.39
C ARG A 302 23.39 1.23 -7.66
N PRO A 303 22.41 0.99 -6.75
CA PRO A 303 21.90 2.03 -5.86
C PRO A 303 23.04 2.69 -5.06
N ILE A 304 22.89 3.99 -4.78
CA ILE A 304 23.83 4.70 -3.90
C ILE A 304 23.51 4.35 -2.45
N LEU A 305 22.23 4.30 -2.08
CA LEU A 305 21.80 3.76 -0.79
C LEU A 305 22.31 2.32 -0.64
N ASP A 306 22.97 2.03 0.49
CA ASP A 306 23.45 0.70 0.81
C ASP A 306 22.34 -0.19 1.38
N ARG A 307 21.42 0.42 2.15
CA ARG A 307 20.38 -0.32 2.88
C ARG A 307 19.10 0.50 3.00
N VAL A 308 17.97 -0.18 2.92
CA VAL A 308 16.65 0.38 3.17
C VAL A 308 15.90 -0.48 4.17
N GLU A 309 15.36 0.13 5.21
CA GLU A 309 14.62 -0.55 6.26
C GLU A 309 13.22 0.04 6.36
N PHE A 310 12.21 -0.80 6.19
CA PHE A 310 10.82 -0.45 6.42
C PHE A 310 10.36 -1.12 7.72
N TRP A 311 10.01 -0.30 8.72
CA TRP A 311 9.57 -0.77 10.03
C TRP A 311 8.07 -0.59 10.17
N THR A 312 7.35 -1.63 10.61
CA THR A 312 5.90 -1.61 10.78
C THR A 312 5.52 -1.01 12.12
N ALA A 313 4.67 0.02 12.08
CA ALA A 313 4.09 0.66 13.26
C ALA A 313 2.60 0.90 13.06
N GLU A 314 1.78 -0.05 13.51
CA GLU A 314 0.32 0.06 13.44
C GLU A 314 -0.20 1.10 14.48
N ASN A 315 -1.22 1.88 14.11
CA ASN A 315 -1.99 2.75 15.02
C ASN A 315 -1.25 3.92 15.71
N HIS A 316 -0.19 4.48 15.11
CA HIS A 316 0.50 5.62 15.71
C HIS A 316 -0.05 6.99 15.30
N HIS A 317 -0.97 7.54 16.11
CA HIS A 317 -1.39 8.95 16.02
C HIS A 317 -0.31 9.93 16.52
N THR A 318 0.70 9.46 17.25
CA THR A 318 1.73 10.30 17.90
C THR A 318 2.95 10.56 17.03
N LEU A 319 3.27 9.66 16.12
CA LEU A 319 4.24 9.94 15.07
C LEU A 319 3.46 10.65 13.95
N LYS A 320 3.04 11.90 14.20
CA LYS A 320 2.49 12.77 13.15
C LYS A 320 3.47 12.70 12.01
N THR A 321 3.01 12.04 10.92
CA THR A 321 3.71 12.01 9.65
C THR A 321 5.23 12.11 9.84
N ILE A 322 5.88 10.94 10.06
CA ILE A 322 7.23 10.85 9.55
C ILE A 322 7.00 10.48 8.07
N PRO A 323 6.78 11.46 7.20
CA PRO A 323 7.05 11.25 5.80
C PRO A 323 8.49 10.85 5.79
N MET A 324 9.02 10.20 4.77
CA MET A 324 10.46 9.95 4.70
C MET A 324 11.24 11.18 5.19
N GLN A 325 11.33 11.35 6.51
CA GLN A 325 12.06 12.45 7.14
C GLN A 325 13.49 11.95 7.19
N PHE A 326 14.27 12.49 6.32
CA PHE A 326 15.68 12.28 6.28
C PHE A 326 16.32 13.26 7.28
N THR A 327 16.64 12.78 8.46
CA THR A 327 17.44 13.53 9.42
C THR A 327 18.89 13.05 9.31
N SER A 328 19.84 13.95 9.12
CA SER A 328 21.25 13.68 9.37
C SER A 328 21.60 14.12 10.79
N VAL A 329 22.42 13.35 11.48
CA VAL A 329 22.74 13.49 12.89
C VAL A 329 23.47 14.80 13.26
N ASP A 330 23.99 15.57 12.30
CA ASP A 330 24.91 16.70 12.53
C ASP A 330 24.42 18.08 12.09
N TYR A 331 23.09 18.32 11.97
CA TYR A 331 22.61 19.64 11.54
C TYR A 331 21.67 20.29 12.56
N GLU A 332 22.02 21.56 12.87
CA GLU A 332 21.23 22.48 13.71
C GLU A 332 19.78 22.62 13.21
N GLU A 333 18.86 22.88 14.13
CA GLU A 333 17.39 22.99 13.99
C GLU A 333 16.85 23.91 12.86
N ASN A 334 17.70 24.51 12.03
CA ASN A 334 17.36 25.46 10.96
C ASN A 334 17.54 24.91 9.54
N SER A 335 17.71 23.61 9.34
CA SER A 335 17.84 23.05 7.99
C SER A 335 16.50 23.04 7.27
N ALA A 336 16.47 23.69 6.13
CA ALA A 336 15.30 23.89 5.30
C ALA A 336 14.73 22.56 4.79
N TYR A 337 13.61 22.11 5.34
CA TYR A 337 12.78 21.09 4.72
C TYR A 337 12.05 21.71 3.53
N VAL A 338 12.06 21.03 2.40
CA VAL A 338 11.29 21.39 1.24
C VAL A 338 10.02 20.55 1.23
N GLU A 339 8.90 21.18 1.45
CA GLU A 339 7.60 20.52 1.30
C GLU A 339 7.30 20.40 -0.20
N ARG A 340 7.12 19.15 -0.66
CA ARG A 340 6.65 18.85 -2.01
C ARG A 340 5.22 18.36 -1.92
N ARG A 341 4.34 19.04 -2.63
CA ARG A 341 2.93 18.65 -2.78
C ARG A 341 2.71 18.16 -4.18
N LYS A 342 2.17 16.98 -4.31
CA LYS A 342 1.72 16.42 -5.59
C LYS A 342 0.23 16.16 -5.51
N THR A 343 -0.52 16.87 -6.32
CA THR A 343 -1.96 16.61 -6.52
C THR A 343 -2.14 15.50 -7.55
N GLY A 344 -3.21 14.73 -7.40
CA GLY A 344 -3.61 13.78 -8.43
C GLY A 344 -2.88 12.45 -8.41
N VAL A 345 -2.36 12.02 -7.27
CA VAL A 345 -1.82 10.66 -7.13
C VAL A 345 -2.98 9.69 -6.91
N GLY A 346 -3.64 9.30 -8.00
CA GLY A 346 -4.78 8.38 -7.95
C GLY A 346 -6.14 9.07 -7.94
N VAL A 347 -7.18 8.29 -7.67
CA VAL A 347 -8.57 8.74 -7.62
C VAL A 347 -9.35 7.98 -6.56
N ASN A 348 -10.13 8.68 -5.75
CA ASN A 348 -11.10 8.09 -4.85
C ASN A 348 -12.47 8.02 -5.53
N PHE A 349 -13.16 6.91 -5.33
CA PHE A 349 -14.42 6.62 -6.01
C PHE A 349 -15.34 5.73 -5.16
N ILE A 350 -16.61 5.67 -5.56
CA ILE A 350 -17.60 4.73 -5.05
C ILE A 350 -18.05 3.81 -6.18
N CYS A 351 -18.03 2.48 -5.92
CA CYS A 351 -18.64 1.45 -6.74
C CYS A 351 -19.93 0.94 -6.11
N PHE A 352 -20.90 0.60 -6.94
CA PHE A 352 -22.17 -0.01 -6.52
C PHE A 352 -22.18 -1.50 -6.84
N ASN A 353 -22.72 -2.29 -5.90
CA ASN A 353 -22.83 -3.72 -6.06
C ASN A 353 -23.97 -4.09 -7.02
N GLY A 354 -23.61 -4.62 -8.17
CA GLY A 354 -24.53 -5.10 -9.21
C GLY A 354 -24.96 -6.56 -9.03
N HIS A 355 -24.39 -7.31 -8.08
CA HIS A 355 -24.74 -8.71 -7.81
C HIS A 355 -25.86 -8.83 -6.76
N LYS A 356 -25.82 -7.97 -5.73
CA LYS A 356 -26.78 -7.98 -4.64
C LYS A 356 -28.10 -7.36 -5.07
N ASN A 357 -29.20 -8.10 -4.89
CA ASN A 357 -30.53 -7.55 -5.10
C ASN A 357 -30.83 -6.43 -4.09
N GLY A 358 -31.14 -5.24 -4.57
CA GLY A 358 -31.41 -4.10 -3.71
C GLY A 358 -31.50 -2.79 -4.47
N VAL A 359 -31.71 -1.70 -3.70
CA VAL A 359 -31.89 -0.37 -4.28
C VAL A 359 -30.65 0.14 -5.02
N ALA A 360 -29.44 -0.32 -4.68
CA ALA A 360 -28.19 0.05 -5.34
C ALA A 360 -28.15 -0.37 -6.83
N GLN A 361 -28.95 -1.35 -7.25
CA GLN A 361 -29.09 -1.73 -8.65
C GLN A 361 -29.91 -0.71 -9.46
N HIS A 362 -30.77 0.08 -8.81
CA HIS A 362 -31.59 1.07 -9.49
C HIS A 362 -30.76 2.29 -9.92
N LYS A 363 -30.70 2.55 -11.23
CA LYS A 363 -29.97 3.72 -11.76
C LYS A 363 -30.39 5.03 -11.08
N ALA A 364 -31.68 5.19 -10.76
CA ALA A 364 -32.17 6.40 -10.10
C ALA A 364 -31.61 6.55 -8.68
N PHE A 365 -31.38 5.46 -7.93
CA PHE A 365 -30.72 5.52 -6.63
C PHE A 365 -29.26 5.93 -6.77
N ARG A 366 -28.51 5.32 -7.71
CA ARG A 366 -27.12 5.70 -7.98
C ARG A 366 -26.99 7.17 -8.42
N GLU A 367 -27.95 7.67 -9.22
CA GLU A 367 -28.03 9.08 -9.60
C GLU A 367 -28.32 9.98 -8.39
N ALA A 368 -29.20 9.56 -7.46
CA ALA A 368 -29.44 10.27 -6.20
C ALA A 368 -28.15 10.36 -5.37
N MET A 369 -27.42 9.24 -5.23
CA MET A 369 -26.10 9.22 -4.57
C MET A 369 -25.10 10.12 -5.27
N TYR A 370 -25.07 10.14 -6.61
CA TYR A 370 -24.20 11.05 -7.36
C TYR A 370 -24.47 12.52 -7.01
N HIS A 371 -25.72 12.96 -6.91
CA HIS A 371 -26.08 14.33 -6.54
C HIS A 371 -25.86 14.65 -5.07
N LEU A 372 -25.90 13.63 -4.20
CA LEU A 372 -25.60 13.74 -2.77
C LEU A 372 -24.10 13.96 -2.53
N LEU A 373 -23.25 13.25 -3.27
CA LEU A 373 -21.79 13.24 -3.14
C LEU A 373 -21.20 14.46 -3.85
N ASP A 374 -21.14 15.56 -3.14
CA ASP A 374 -20.61 16.85 -3.63
C ASP A 374 -19.22 17.08 -3.02
N ALA A 375 -18.19 16.78 -3.81
CA ALA A 375 -16.80 16.91 -3.39
C ALA A 375 -16.40 18.35 -3.04
N GLN A 376 -17.06 19.38 -3.59
CA GLN A 376 -16.83 20.78 -3.19
C GLN A 376 -17.25 21.01 -1.74
N ILE A 377 -18.41 20.49 -1.35
CA ILE A 377 -18.90 20.62 0.03
C ILE A 377 -18.04 19.77 0.97
N THR A 378 -17.67 18.54 0.55
CA THR A 378 -16.79 17.66 1.32
C THR A 378 -15.46 18.33 1.62
N SER A 379 -14.83 18.96 0.62
CA SER A 379 -13.53 19.64 0.79
C SER A 379 -13.61 20.84 1.75
N GLN A 380 -14.75 21.55 1.77
CA GLN A 380 -14.95 22.69 2.65
C GLN A 380 -15.24 22.29 4.10
N GLU A 381 -15.94 21.17 4.30
CA GLU A 381 -16.41 20.74 5.63
C GLU A 381 -15.44 19.78 6.34
N LEU A 382 -14.63 19.00 5.63
CA LEU A 382 -13.80 17.95 6.23
C LEU A 382 -12.30 18.22 6.20
N PHE A 383 -11.75 18.74 5.10
CA PHE A 383 -10.30 18.72 4.87
C PHE A 383 -9.79 20.02 4.25
N GLU A 384 -8.79 20.64 4.88
CA GLU A 384 -8.04 21.75 4.26
C GLU A 384 -7.31 21.34 2.97
N ASN A 385 -6.97 20.03 2.84
CA ASN A 385 -6.20 19.46 1.71
C ASN A 385 -6.88 18.21 1.17
N TYR A 386 -8.13 18.34 0.73
CA TYR A 386 -8.91 17.21 0.18
C TYR A 386 -8.38 16.72 -1.18
N GLY A 387 -7.59 17.53 -1.85
CA GLY A 387 -7.14 17.30 -3.23
C GLY A 387 -8.03 18.01 -4.26
N THR A 388 -7.96 17.58 -5.51
CA THR A 388 -8.78 18.14 -6.59
C THR A 388 -10.03 17.29 -6.83
N ILE A 389 -11.14 17.93 -7.21
CA ILE A 389 -12.40 17.24 -7.48
C ILE A 389 -12.22 16.32 -8.69
N ALA A 390 -12.67 15.07 -8.56
CA ALA A 390 -12.63 14.09 -9.62
C ALA A 390 -14.00 13.92 -10.30
N SER A 391 -13.98 13.85 -11.61
CA SER A 391 -15.10 13.44 -12.45
C SER A 391 -14.68 12.45 -13.53
N ASN A 392 -13.39 12.11 -13.55
CA ASN A 392 -12.74 11.19 -14.46
C ASN A 392 -11.65 10.42 -13.70
N TYR A 393 -11.20 9.30 -14.25
CA TYR A 393 -10.07 8.54 -13.71
C TYR A 393 -8.77 9.38 -13.68
N TYR A 394 -8.59 10.26 -14.66
CA TYR A 394 -7.40 11.12 -14.76
C TYR A 394 -7.68 12.54 -14.26
N PRO A 395 -6.74 13.11 -13.48
CA PRO A 395 -6.87 14.49 -12.99
C PRO A 395 -7.02 15.52 -14.10
N GLU A 396 -6.23 15.41 -15.16
CA GLU A 396 -6.21 16.36 -16.29
C GLU A 396 -7.48 16.32 -17.15
N LYS A 397 -8.30 15.26 -17.03
CA LYS A 397 -9.60 15.13 -17.70
C LYS A 397 -10.78 15.45 -16.78
N SER A 398 -10.52 15.66 -15.50
CA SER A 398 -11.55 15.94 -14.51
C SER A 398 -12.04 17.38 -14.63
N ILE A 399 -13.34 17.55 -14.55
CA ILE A 399 -14.04 18.83 -14.50
C ILE A 399 -14.90 18.88 -13.23
N ILE A 400 -15.24 20.08 -12.77
CA ILE A 400 -16.15 20.23 -11.63
C ILE A 400 -17.56 19.82 -12.05
N PRO A 401 -18.13 18.74 -11.51
CA PRO A 401 -19.44 18.26 -11.93
C PRO A 401 -20.55 19.12 -11.34
N THR A 402 -21.60 19.38 -12.12
CA THR A 402 -22.79 20.05 -11.61
C THR A 402 -23.63 19.07 -10.81
N LYS A 403 -23.92 19.42 -9.56
CA LYS A 403 -24.77 18.65 -8.64
C LYS A 403 -26.15 19.29 -8.50
N HIS A 404 -27.16 18.45 -8.33
CA HIS A 404 -28.58 18.84 -8.26
C HIS A 404 -29.26 18.21 -7.03
N PRO A 405 -28.96 18.66 -5.79
CA PRO A 405 -29.52 18.06 -4.57
C PRO A 405 -31.05 18.06 -4.55
N GLU A 406 -31.70 19.05 -5.21
CA GLU A 406 -33.13 19.16 -5.34
C GLU A 406 -33.81 17.99 -6.05
N LYS A 407 -33.08 17.24 -6.85
CA LYS A 407 -33.58 16.04 -7.56
C LYS A 407 -33.60 14.78 -6.70
N ILE A 408 -32.86 14.74 -5.59
CA ILE A 408 -32.63 13.52 -4.79
C ILE A 408 -33.96 12.90 -4.35
N ALA A 409 -34.87 13.67 -3.79
CA ALA A 409 -36.16 13.15 -3.33
C ALA A 409 -37.01 12.52 -4.45
N THR A 410 -36.96 13.10 -5.64
CA THR A 410 -37.68 12.56 -6.83
C THR A 410 -37.00 11.28 -7.33
N LEU A 411 -35.66 11.23 -7.32
CA LEU A 411 -34.88 10.07 -7.73
C LEU A 411 -35.07 8.89 -6.77
N LEU A 412 -35.12 9.12 -5.47
CA LEU A 412 -35.40 8.09 -4.46
C LEU A 412 -36.80 7.48 -4.65
N LYS A 413 -37.83 8.32 -4.92
CA LYS A 413 -39.17 7.84 -5.27
C LYS A 413 -39.13 6.96 -6.54
N LYS A 414 -38.39 7.38 -7.58
CA LYS A 414 -38.24 6.63 -8.83
C LYS A 414 -37.50 5.31 -8.62
N ALA A 415 -36.58 5.25 -7.66
CA ALA A 415 -35.88 4.04 -7.25
C ALA A 415 -36.71 3.13 -6.35
N ASN A 416 -37.92 3.56 -5.95
CA ASN A 416 -38.78 2.89 -4.98
C ASN A 416 -38.12 2.66 -3.61
N TYR A 417 -37.22 3.57 -3.20
CA TYR A 417 -36.54 3.49 -1.91
C TYR A 417 -37.53 3.81 -0.76
N GLN A 418 -37.61 2.90 0.22
CA GLN A 418 -38.54 2.98 1.35
C GLN A 418 -37.85 3.26 2.69
N GLY A 419 -36.58 3.60 2.68
CA GLY A 419 -35.79 3.82 3.90
C GLY A 419 -35.10 2.55 4.42
N GLU A 420 -35.01 1.50 3.60
CA GLU A 420 -34.24 0.31 3.91
C GLU A 420 -32.74 0.65 4.13
N LYS A 421 -32.07 -0.14 4.95
CA LYS A 421 -30.64 -0.02 5.19
C LYS A 421 -29.86 -0.32 3.93
N VAL A 422 -28.86 0.52 3.65
CA VAL A 422 -27.91 0.35 2.55
C VAL A 422 -26.52 0.22 3.15
N ILE A 423 -25.86 -0.91 2.94
CA ILE A 423 -24.56 -1.22 3.55
C ILE A 423 -23.45 -0.55 2.76
N PHE A 424 -22.76 0.39 3.39
CA PHE A 424 -21.70 1.20 2.81
C PHE A 424 -20.32 0.73 3.30
N GLY A 425 -19.54 0.11 2.42
CA GLY A 425 -18.18 -0.34 2.69
C GLY A 425 -17.17 0.80 2.65
N THR A 426 -16.25 0.80 3.61
CA THR A 426 -15.08 1.70 3.63
C THR A 426 -13.88 1.00 4.26
N THR A 427 -12.67 1.51 3.99
CA THR A 427 -11.43 0.97 4.57
C THR A 427 -11.15 1.58 5.94
N GLN A 428 -10.26 0.93 6.71
CA GLN A 428 -9.87 1.40 8.06
C GLN A 428 -8.90 2.60 8.04
N HIS A 429 -8.58 3.16 6.87
CA HIS A 429 -7.72 4.33 6.77
C HIS A 429 -8.39 5.56 7.42
N PRO A 430 -7.68 6.34 8.28
CA PRO A 430 -8.29 7.44 9.04
C PRO A 430 -9.04 8.46 8.19
N THR A 431 -8.52 8.85 7.02
CA THR A 431 -9.20 9.78 6.12
C THR A 431 -10.45 9.17 5.49
N ALA A 432 -10.41 7.87 5.13
CA ALA A 432 -11.57 7.16 4.59
C ALA A 432 -12.69 7.05 5.63
N LEU A 433 -12.36 6.81 6.91
CA LEU A 433 -13.31 6.77 8.01
C LEU A 433 -13.99 8.14 8.26
N GLN A 434 -13.22 9.23 8.17
CA GLN A 434 -13.79 10.57 8.30
C GLN A 434 -14.74 10.90 7.15
N GLU A 435 -14.34 10.55 5.92
CA GLU A 435 -15.13 10.78 4.72
C GLU A 435 -16.39 9.92 4.70
N SER A 436 -16.30 8.63 5.03
CA SER A 436 -17.46 7.74 5.08
C SER A 436 -18.49 8.18 6.11
N LYS A 437 -18.04 8.58 7.31
CA LYS A 437 -18.92 9.13 8.33
C LYS A 437 -19.65 10.39 7.84
N TRP A 438 -18.91 11.31 7.21
CA TRP A 438 -19.52 12.51 6.63
C TRP A 438 -20.56 12.16 5.55
N ILE A 439 -20.25 11.19 4.69
CA ILE A 439 -21.18 10.69 3.66
C ILE A 439 -22.45 10.12 4.30
N CYS A 440 -22.32 9.31 5.36
CA CYS A 440 -23.46 8.75 6.09
C CYS A 440 -24.34 9.86 6.72
N ASP A 441 -23.70 10.83 7.39
CA ASP A 441 -24.40 11.97 8.02
C ASP A 441 -25.13 12.84 6.98
N ARG A 442 -24.51 13.03 5.81
CA ARG A 442 -25.12 13.75 4.70
C ARG A 442 -26.27 12.97 4.07
N ALA A 443 -26.13 11.67 3.87
CA ALA A 443 -27.15 10.79 3.34
C ALA A 443 -28.43 10.80 4.22
N ALA A 444 -28.25 10.79 5.54
CA ALA A 444 -29.35 10.88 6.50
C ALA A 444 -30.17 12.17 6.35
N LYS A 445 -29.55 13.31 6.00
CA LYS A 445 -30.24 14.58 5.73
C LYS A 445 -31.21 14.50 4.54
N PHE A 446 -30.95 13.58 3.60
CA PHE A 446 -31.79 13.31 2.43
C PHE A 446 -32.70 12.09 2.59
N GLY A 447 -32.75 11.51 3.81
CA GLY A 447 -33.58 10.34 4.10
C GLY A 447 -33.00 9.00 3.59
N ILE A 448 -31.70 8.94 3.28
CA ILE A 448 -31.00 7.71 2.89
C ILE A 448 -30.31 7.14 4.14
N HIS A 449 -30.58 5.88 4.46
CA HIS A 449 -30.02 5.20 5.62
C HIS A 449 -28.80 4.36 5.20
N LEU A 450 -27.60 4.95 5.24
CA LEU A 450 -26.35 4.24 5.07
C LEU A 450 -25.87 3.65 6.40
N GLU A 451 -25.50 2.36 6.39
CA GLU A 451 -24.85 1.67 7.52
C GLU A 451 -23.40 1.35 7.13
N GLU A 452 -22.46 1.94 7.86
CA GLU A 452 -21.03 1.78 7.58
C GLU A 452 -20.57 0.36 7.93
N LYS A 453 -19.83 -0.28 7.01
CA LYS A 453 -19.13 -1.55 7.22
C LYS A 453 -17.65 -1.37 6.94
N LEU A 454 -16.80 -1.66 7.93
CA LEU A 454 -15.36 -1.60 7.78
C LEU A 454 -14.85 -2.84 7.06
N VAL A 455 -14.04 -2.62 6.02
CA VAL A 455 -13.35 -3.66 5.25
C VAL A 455 -11.86 -3.57 5.57
N SER A 456 -11.27 -4.69 5.97
CA SER A 456 -9.84 -4.74 6.30
C SER A 456 -8.98 -4.66 5.03
N HIS A 457 -7.87 -3.93 5.12
CA HIS A 457 -6.82 -3.98 4.08
C HIS A 457 -6.05 -5.30 4.08
N ASP A 458 -6.10 -6.05 5.19
CA ASP A 458 -5.43 -7.35 5.32
C ASP A 458 -6.12 -8.46 4.52
N ASP A 459 -7.37 -8.24 4.13
CA ASP A 459 -8.00 -9.04 3.09
C ASP A 459 -7.34 -8.69 1.75
N ALA A 460 -6.21 -9.32 1.51
CA ALA A 460 -5.29 -9.07 0.40
C ALA A 460 -5.92 -9.24 -0.99
N SER A 461 -7.09 -9.80 -1.04
CA SER A 461 -7.98 -9.76 -2.18
C SER A 461 -9.34 -9.29 -1.66
N TYR A 462 -9.91 -8.27 -2.27
CA TYR A 462 -11.33 -7.90 -2.05
C TYR A 462 -12.30 -9.06 -2.32
N SER A 463 -11.79 -10.24 -2.64
CA SER A 463 -12.51 -11.52 -2.73
C SER A 463 -13.16 -11.95 -1.41
N SER A 464 -12.77 -11.37 -0.27
CA SER A 464 -13.48 -11.56 1.01
C SER A 464 -14.66 -10.61 1.18
N VAL A 465 -14.75 -9.55 0.37
CA VAL A 465 -15.96 -8.75 0.23
C VAL A 465 -16.97 -9.59 -0.53
N THR A 466 -17.72 -10.40 0.21
CA THR A 466 -18.74 -11.24 -0.40
C THR A 466 -19.76 -10.35 -1.12
N GLU A 467 -20.15 -10.75 -2.30
CA GLU A 467 -21.13 -10.06 -3.15
C GLU A 467 -22.43 -9.76 -2.40
N ASP A 468 -22.72 -10.49 -1.32
CA ASP A 468 -23.91 -10.32 -0.49
C ASP A 468 -23.76 -9.31 0.65
N ASP A 469 -22.54 -8.89 0.98
CA ASP A 469 -22.26 -8.12 2.20
C ASP A 469 -22.43 -6.61 2.05
N LEU A 470 -22.15 -6.05 0.87
CA LEU A 470 -22.14 -4.60 0.63
C LEU A 470 -23.15 -4.21 -0.46
N ASP A 471 -23.74 -3.01 -0.35
CA ASP A 471 -24.52 -2.40 -1.42
C ASP A 471 -23.68 -1.43 -2.27
N LEU A 472 -22.70 -0.78 -1.64
CA LEU A 472 -21.72 0.07 -2.31
C LEU A 472 -20.44 0.14 -1.46
N MET A 473 -19.32 0.49 -2.09
CA MET A 473 -18.03 0.64 -1.40
C MET A 473 -17.25 1.84 -1.92
N MET A 474 -16.63 2.58 -0.99
CA MET A 474 -15.68 3.65 -1.28
C MET A 474 -14.25 3.12 -1.23
N MET A 475 -13.45 3.52 -2.22
CA MET A 475 -12.06 3.12 -2.32
C MET A 475 -11.22 4.14 -3.08
N GLY A 476 -9.89 4.04 -2.94
CA GLY A 476 -8.91 4.76 -3.73
C GLY A 476 -8.13 3.84 -4.66
N GLU A 477 -7.82 4.33 -5.85
CA GLU A 477 -6.94 3.68 -6.81
C GLU A 477 -5.73 4.58 -7.11
N ILE A 478 -4.54 3.98 -7.17
CA ILE A 478 -3.30 4.68 -7.51
C ILE A 478 -2.74 4.05 -8.78
N PRO A 479 -2.73 4.76 -9.92
CA PRO A 479 -2.30 4.21 -11.19
C PRO A 479 -0.79 3.87 -11.19
N ALA A 480 -0.43 2.84 -11.94
CA ALA A 480 0.94 2.52 -12.29
C ALA A 480 1.52 3.51 -13.32
N ALA A 481 2.81 3.32 -13.69
CA ALA A 481 3.55 4.16 -14.64
C ALA A 481 2.85 4.37 -15.98
N ASP A 482 2.31 3.29 -16.50
CA ASP A 482 1.54 3.30 -17.73
C ASP A 482 0.09 3.60 -17.42
N GLY A 483 -0.32 4.85 -17.52
CA GLY A 483 -1.70 5.27 -17.21
C GLY A 483 -2.76 4.54 -18.04
N GLU A 484 -2.49 4.21 -19.31
CA GLU A 484 -3.45 3.45 -20.14
C GLU A 484 -3.59 2.01 -19.64
N LEU A 485 -2.46 1.36 -19.29
CA LEU A 485 -2.48 0.02 -18.69
C LEU A 485 -3.13 0.04 -17.31
N ALA A 486 -2.83 1.05 -16.49
CA ALA A 486 -3.43 1.20 -15.16
C ALA A 486 -4.96 1.33 -15.22
N TYR A 487 -5.49 2.08 -16.20
CA TYR A 487 -6.93 2.17 -16.40
C TYR A 487 -7.57 0.84 -16.83
N LEU A 488 -6.90 0.10 -17.72
CA LEU A 488 -7.37 -1.25 -18.07
C LEU A 488 -7.29 -2.21 -16.88
N ASP A 489 -6.21 -2.13 -16.09
CA ASP A 489 -6.03 -2.94 -14.89
C ASP A 489 -7.10 -2.62 -13.85
N PHE A 490 -7.37 -1.35 -13.59
CA PHE A 490 -8.46 -0.92 -12.71
C PHE A 490 -9.80 -1.59 -13.03
N LEU A 491 -10.11 -1.79 -14.31
CA LEU A 491 -11.38 -2.36 -14.75
C LEU A 491 -11.37 -3.88 -14.93
N ASN A 492 -10.21 -4.51 -15.16
CA ASN A 492 -10.13 -5.94 -15.52
C ASN A 492 -9.38 -6.80 -14.49
N ASN A 493 -8.68 -6.20 -13.52
CA ASN A 493 -7.94 -6.93 -12.48
C ASN A 493 -8.92 -7.62 -11.52
N PRO A 494 -8.84 -8.95 -11.39
CA PRO A 494 -9.78 -9.72 -10.56
C PRO A 494 -9.69 -9.38 -9.05
N ASN A 495 -8.61 -8.74 -8.61
CA ASN A 495 -8.45 -8.34 -7.21
C ASN A 495 -8.92 -6.90 -6.93
N LEU A 496 -9.41 -6.18 -7.94
CA LEU A 496 -9.89 -4.81 -7.75
C LEU A 496 -11.41 -4.72 -7.70
N LEU A 497 -11.88 -3.71 -7.01
CA LEU A 497 -13.27 -3.51 -6.65
C LEU A 497 -14.27 -3.58 -7.84
N PRO A 498 -13.98 -3.02 -9.03
CA PRO A 498 -14.90 -3.10 -10.16
C PRO A 498 -15.24 -4.54 -10.56
N GLN A 499 -14.28 -5.46 -10.54
CA GLN A 499 -14.52 -6.86 -10.89
C GLN A 499 -15.38 -7.62 -9.88
N HIS A 500 -15.38 -7.18 -8.62
CA HIS A 500 -16.18 -7.78 -7.55
C HIS A 500 -17.59 -7.20 -7.44
N LEU A 501 -17.77 -5.93 -7.79
CA LEU A 501 -19.05 -5.26 -7.56
C LEU A 501 -19.86 -5.01 -8.82
N PHE A 502 -19.26 -4.94 -10.00
CA PHE A 502 -20.05 -4.73 -11.22
C PHE A 502 -20.82 -5.99 -11.63
N SER A 503 -22.04 -5.81 -12.14
CA SER A 503 -22.82 -6.93 -12.65
C SER A 503 -22.15 -7.60 -13.84
N PRO A 504 -22.47 -8.90 -14.13
CA PRO A 504 -21.90 -9.62 -15.27
C PRO A 504 -22.10 -8.89 -16.61
N GLU A 505 -23.21 -8.15 -16.78
CA GLU A 505 -23.49 -7.37 -17.99
C GLU A 505 -22.52 -6.18 -18.12
N VAL A 506 -22.25 -5.50 -17.00
CA VAL A 506 -21.29 -4.37 -16.97
C VAL A 506 -19.88 -4.89 -17.23
N ILE A 507 -19.47 -5.98 -16.61
CA ILE A 507 -18.16 -6.63 -16.86
C ILE A 507 -18.00 -7.05 -18.31
N LYS A 508 -19.03 -7.63 -18.92
CA LYS A 508 -19.02 -8.02 -20.34
C LYS A 508 -18.82 -6.80 -21.26
N GLU A 509 -19.51 -5.71 -20.97
CA GLU A 509 -19.37 -4.46 -21.73
C GLU A 509 -17.97 -3.84 -21.58
N ILE A 510 -17.42 -3.85 -20.36
CA ILE A 510 -16.03 -3.43 -20.08
C ILE A 510 -15.05 -4.28 -20.90
N SER A 511 -15.20 -5.60 -20.86
CA SER A 511 -14.34 -6.53 -21.62
C SER A 511 -14.37 -6.23 -23.12
N THR A 512 -15.57 -5.98 -23.70
CA THR A 512 -15.73 -5.62 -25.11
C THR A 512 -14.98 -4.34 -25.44
N LYS A 513 -15.17 -3.28 -24.64
CA LYS A 513 -14.51 -1.98 -24.83
C LYS A 513 -13.00 -2.04 -24.60
N SER A 514 -12.54 -2.83 -23.63
CA SER A 514 -11.12 -3.09 -23.37
C SER A 514 -10.46 -3.78 -24.59
N ASN A 515 -11.16 -4.70 -25.24
CA ASN A 515 -10.64 -5.35 -26.44
C ASN A 515 -10.54 -4.39 -27.63
N GLU A 516 -11.55 -3.52 -27.84
CA GLU A 516 -11.46 -2.45 -28.86
C GLU A 516 -10.25 -1.54 -28.58
N PHE A 517 -10.04 -1.16 -27.33
CA PHE A 517 -8.92 -0.31 -26.92
C PHE A 517 -7.57 -0.98 -27.20
N LYS A 518 -7.37 -2.23 -26.84
CA LYS A 518 -6.11 -2.97 -27.03
C LYS A 518 -5.70 -3.11 -28.50
N LEU A 519 -6.68 -3.21 -29.39
CA LEU A 519 -6.44 -3.34 -30.83
C LEU A 519 -6.10 -2.02 -31.52
N GLU A 520 -6.40 -0.87 -30.91
CA GLU A 520 -6.12 0.45 -31.49
C GLU A 520 -4.64 0.82 -31.33
N LYS A 521 -3.98 1.14 -32.43
CA LYS A 521 -2.55 1.49 -32.48
C LYS A 521 -2.30 2.98 -32.24
N ASP A 522 -3.24 3.81 -32.64
CA ASP A 522 -3.14 5.26 -32.50
C ASP A 522 -3.47 5.72 -31.08
N ALA A 523 -2.55 6.43 -30.44
CA ALA A 523 -2.69 6.88 -29.06
C ALA A 523 -3.88 7.84 -28.87
N SER A 524 -4.14 8.74 -29.83
CA SER A 524 -5.24 9.70 -29.74
C SER A 524 -6.61 8.98 -29.85
N LYS A 525 -6.68 7.94 -30.66
CA LYS A 525 -7.89 7.12 -30.76
C LYS A 525 -8.09 6.26 -29.52
N ARG A 526 -7.01 5.72 -28.92
CA ARG A 526 -7.11 5.03 -27.62
C ARG A 526 -7.61 5.97 -26.54
N ASP A 527 -7.12 7.22 -26.50
CA ASP A 527 -7.59 8.24 -25.56
C ASP A 527 -9.09 8.53 -25.71
N ALA A 528 -9.57 8.59 -26.97
CA ALA A 528 -11.01 8.76 -27.26
C ALA A 528 -11.84 7.53 -26.82
N LEU A 529 -11.34 6.30 -27.05
CA LEU A 529 -12.00 5.07 -26.61
C LEU A 529 -12.08 5.00 -25.09
N GLN A 530 -11.01 5.35 -24.39
CA GLN A 530 -10.98 5.41 -22.95
C GLN A 530 -11.98 6.44 -22.40
N THR A 531 -11.99 7.64 -22.94
CA THR A 531 -12.95 8.69 -22.58
C THR A 531 -14.39 8.24 -22.81
N LYS A 532 -14.65 7.49 -23.89
CA LYS A 532 -15.96 6.91 -24.17
C LYS A 532 -16.36 5.85 -23.13
N MET A 533 -15.42 5.01 -22.72
CA MET A 533 -15.64 3.97 -21.70
C MET A 533 -15.89 4.59 -20.33
N ASP A 534 -15.07 5.56 -19.92
CA ASP A 534 -15.22 6.28 -18.64
C ASP A 534 -16.55 7.05 -18.56
N ASN A 535 -16.90 7.77 -19.64
CA ASN A 535 -18.19 8.44 -19.76
C ASN A 535 -19.39 7.47 -19.70
N TRP A 536 -19.24 6.25 -20.23
CA TRP A 536 -20.31 5.26 -20.14
C TRP A 536 -20.51 4.77 -18.70
N LEU A 537 -19.42 4.50 -17.96
CA LEU A 537 -19.46 4.13 -16.54
C LEU A 537 -20.10 5.21 -15.68
N THR A 538 -19.66 6.46 -15.85
CA THR A 538 -20.09 7.61 -15.03
C THR A 538 -21.52 8.06 -15.37
N LYS A 539 -21.94 8.10 -16.64
CA LYS A 539 -23.32 8.45 -17.06
C LYS A 539 -24.35 7.40 -16.66
N ASN A 540 -23.93 6.15 -16.45
CA ASN A 540 -24.79 5.11 -15.91
C ASN A 540 -24.67 4.98 -14.39
N PHE A 541 -23.85 5.83 -13.76
CA PHE A 541 -23.59 5.84 -12.33
C PHE A 541 -23.16 4.47 -11.79
N HIS A 542 -22.43 3.67 -12.59
CA HIS A 542 -21.78 2.45 -12.10
C HIS A 542 -20.64 2.79 -11.17
N LEU A 543 -20.03 3.96 -11.39
CA LEU A 543 -18.91 4.52 -10.68
C LEU A 543 -19.16 6.00 -10.42
N ILE A 544 -18.83 6.48 -9.22
CA ILE A 544 -18.85 7.90 -8.86
C ILE A 544 -17.46 8.28 -8.39
N TYR A 545 -16.77 9.11 -9.15
CA TYR A 545 -15.51 9.70 -8.71
C TYR A 545 -15.75 10.79 -7.67
N LEU A 546 -14.88 10.86 -6.67
CA LEU A 546 -14.94 11.82 -5.56
C LEU A 546 -13.87 12.89 -5.69
N HIS A 547 -12.61 12.51 -5.52
CA HIS A 547 -11.48 13.43 -5.59
C HIS A 547 -10.19 12.70 -6.00
N HIS A 548 -9.23 13.50 -6.49
CA HIS A 548 -7.85 13.08 -6.68
C HIS A 548 -7.06 13.53 -5.45
N PRO A 549 -6.54 12.60 -4.63
CA PRO A 549 -5.89 12.94 -3.38
C PRO A 549 -4.61 13.74 -3.60
N GLU A 550 -4.29 14.63 -2.66
CA GLU A 550 -3.01 15.31 -2.57
C GLU A 550 -2.06 14.52 -1.68
N LYS A 551 -0.86 14.24 -2.16
CA LYS A 551 0.25 13.76 -1.33
C LYS A 551 1.18 14.91 -1.00
N SER A 552 1.38 15.14 0.29
CA SER A 552 2.40 16.06 0.80
C SER A 552 3.58 15.26 1.32
N GLN A 553 4.78 15.65 0.94
CA GLN A 553 6.03 15.03 1.36
C GLN A 553 7.02 16.11 1.78
N SER A 554 7.57 15.97 2.99
CA SER A 554 8.61 16.87 3.49
C SER A 554 9.97 16.20 3.32
N LEU A 555 10.85 16.80 2.52
CA LEU A 555 12.16 16.27 2.20
C LEU A 555 13.24 17.22 2.72
N HIS A 556 14.29 16.65 3.30
CA HIS A 556 15.46 17.46 3.66
C HIS A 556 16.14 18.01 2.41
N SER A 557 16.60 19.26 2.45
CA SER A 557 17.20 19.96 1.31
C SER A 557 18.50 19.33 0.78
N MET A 558 19.13 18.43 1.55
CA MET A 558 20.34 17.70 1.13
C MET A 558 20.05 16.44 0.31
N ILE A 559 18.82 16.00 0.23
CA ILE A 559 18.44 14.79 -0.53
C ILE A 559 18.42 15.11 -2.00
N ARG A 560 19.09 14.28 -2.76
CA ARG A 560 19.20 14.35 -4.21
C ARG A 560 18.67 13.08 -4.87
N GLY A 561 18.49 13.13 -6.19
CA GLY A 561 18.03 11.98 -6.96
C GLY A 561 16.57 11.62 -6.71
N VAL A 562 15.81 12.49 -6.05
CA VAL A 562 14.39 12.29 -5.78
C VAL A 562 13.61 12.39 -7.09
N THR A 563 13.37 11.25 -7.69
CA THR A 563 12.42 11.07 -8.79
C THR A 563 11.27 10.25 -8.24
N GLU A 564 10.07 10.81 -8.31
CA GLU A 564 8.88 10.06 -7.91
C GLU A 564 8.63 8.95 -8.92
N ASN A 565 8.24 7.80 -8.41
CA ASN A 565 7.68 6.75 -9.25
C ASN A 565 6.15 6.94 -9.39
N PRO A 566 5.50 6.19 -10.28
CA PRO A 566 4.06 6.31 -10.52
C PRO A 566 3.20 6.09 -9.29
N PHE A 567 3.63 5.23 -8.37
CA PHE A 567 2.93 4.95 -7.13
C PHE A 567 3.03 6.10 -6.10
N GLY A 568 3.66 7.21 -6.48
CA GLY A 568 3.85 8.38 -5.60
C GLY A 568 4.86 8.13 -4.48
N TYR A 569 5.80 7.20 -4.70
CA TYR A 569 6.98 6.95 -3.86
C TYR A 569 8.25 7.39 -4.60
N PHE A 570 9.38 7.43 -3.91
CA PHE A 570 10.66 7.74 -4.54
C PHE A 570 11.33 6.49 -5.09
N ASP A 571 11.95 6.60 -6.26
CA ASP A 571 12.84 5.57 -6.77
C ASP A 571 14.10 5.49 -5.89
N LEU A 572 14.12 4.52 -4.98
CA LEU A 572 15.18 4.37 -3.98
C LEU A 572 16.56 4.13 -4.61
N SER A 573 16.59 3.58 -5.82
CA SER A 573 17.85 3.32 -6.53
C SER A 573 18.58 4.60 -6.98
N LYS A 574 17.88 5.75 -6.97
CA LYS A 574 18.39 7.05 -7.38
C LYS A 574 18.65 8.02 -6.23
N VAL A 575 18.13 7.73 -5.03
CA VAL A 575 18.25 8.61 -3.86
C VAL A 575 19.67 8.58 -3.29
N TRP A 576 20.19 9.75 -2.91
CA TRP A 576 21.48 9.93 -2.26
C TRP A 576 21.54 11.24 -1.45
N ILE A 577 22.54 11.37 -0.57
CA ILE A 577 22.75 12.57 0.24
C ILE A 577 23.90 13.41 -0.35
N GLU A 578 23.65 14.70 -0.54
CA GLU A 578 24.71 15.67 -0.81
C GLU A 578 25.31 16.15 0.51
N THR A 579 26.44 15.57 0.93
CA THR A 579 27.19 16.08 2.07
C THR A 579 27.92 17.35 1.65
N LEU A 580 27.52 18.52 2.19
CA LEU A 580 28.30 19.76 2.01
C LEU A 580 29.68 19.58 2.67
N PRO A 581 30.77 19.98 2.01
CA PRO A 581 32.08 19.93 2.63
C PRO A 581 32.03 20.77 3.92
N THR A 582 32.32 20.15 5.05
CA THR A 582 32.52 20.84 6.33
C THR A 582 33.49 21.99 6.08
N LYS A 583 33.10 23.26 6.34
CA LYS A 583 34.01 24.38 6.31
C LYS A 583 35.12 24.02 7.31
N THR A 584 36.27 23.57 6.78
CA THR A 584 37.47 23.37 7.56
C THR A 584 37.69 24.63 8.43
N ALA A 585 37.66 24.44 9.73
CA ALA A 585 38.04 25.47 10.68
C ALA A 585 39.35 26.11 10.18
N LYS A 586 39.30 27.42 9.90
CA LYS A 586 40.50 28.18 9.56
C LYS A 586 41.51 27.93 10.67
N SER A 587 42.55 27.18 10.39
CA SER A 587 43.71 27.06 11.28
C SER A 587 44.26 28.48 11.44
N ASN A 588 44.03 29.10 12.59
CA ASN A 588 44.77 30.24 13.03
C ASN A 588 46.18 29.78 13.44
N TYR A 589 47.07 29.68 12.46
CA TYR A 589 48.48 29.81 12.72
C TYR A 589 48.86 31.27 12.50
N LYS A 590 49.06 31.97 13.60
CA LYS A 590 49.98 33.11 13.68
C LYS A 590 51.21 32.64 14.40
#